data_977314c7d418ee62e16155c3285f30e6
#
_entry.id   977314c7d418ee62e16155c3285f30e6
#
_cell.length_a   1.000
_cell.length_b   1.000
_cell.length_c   1.000
_cell.angle_alpha   90.00
_cell.angle_beta   90.00
_cell.angle_gamma   90.00
#
_symmetry.space_group_name_H-M   'P 1'
#
loop_
_entity.id
_entity.type
_entity.pdbx_description
1 polymer ?
#
loop_
_entity_poly.entity_id
_entity_poly.type
_entity_poly.pdbx_seq_one_letter_code
_entity_poly.pdbx_strand_id
1 'polypeptide(L)'
;MAAGNKWMIDPDDAVMLLIDHQSGLFQLVRDMELSVLRSHATALAKVSYLAKIPTFTTASVPDGPNGPLIPEIHECNPDAVYIPRSGQINAWDNPKWVEAIEKTKRRTLLIAGTFTSICMAFPALSAVEAGYKVFCIIDASGNWSKMATDLTVARISQAGVIPIDINALLGELMGTWNRPDAMDFASITIEHVTPAYRTVMENYDKAQSVQKVGRETKLDKLEAARAKA
;
A
#
# COMPACT_ATOMS: atom_id res chain seq x y z
N MET A 1 -1.03 -4.72 18.79
CA MET A 1 -2.38 -5.06 18.21
C MET A 1 -2.86 -6.33 18.89
N ALA A 2 -4.16 -6.50 19.08
CA ALA A 2 -4.67 -7.75 19.64
C ALA A 2 -4.35 -8.88 18.65
N ALA A 3 -3.51 -9.84 19.05
CA ALA A 3 -3.20 -11.02 18.27
C ALA A 3 -4.51 -11.76 17.93
N GLY A 4 -4.79 -11.94 16.65
CA GLY A 4 -5.86 -12.86 16.21
C GLY A 4 -7.09 -12.27 15.53
N ASN A 5 -7.14 -10.95 15.20
CA ASN A 5 -8.25 -10.47 14.38
C ASN A 5 -8.05 -10.90 12.91
N LYS A 6 -8.84 -11.90 12.49
CA LYS A 6 -8.75 -12.46 11.13
C LYS A 6 -9.11 -11.48 10.01
N TRP A 7 -9.70 -10.32 10.35
CA TRP A 7 -10.12 -9.31 9.38
C TRP A 7 -9.11 -8.16 9.24
N MET A 8 -8.08 -8.12 10.09
CA MET A 8 -7.05 -7.08 10.10
C MET A 8 -5.70 -7.64 9.66
N ILE A 9 -4.83 -6.81 9.09
CA ILE A 9 -3.48 -7.17 8.69
C ILE A 9 -2.58 -7.27 9.94
N ASP A 10 -1.82 -8.37 10.02
CA ASP A 10 -0.68 -8.50 10.91
C ASP A 10 0.60 -8.25 10.07
N PRO A 11 1.33 -7.16 10.29
CA PRO A 11 2.54 -6.86 9.53
C PRO A 11 3.62 -7.95 9.67
N ASP A 12 3.68 -8.64 10.81
CA ASP A 12 4.68 -9.67 11.06
C ASP A 12 4.36 -10.99 10.34
N ASP A 13 3.09 -11.16 9.90
CA ASP A 13 2.64 -12.31 9.10
C ASP A 13 2.35 -11.95 7.63
N ALA A 14 2.61 -10.71 7.20
CA ALA A 14 2.25 -10.23 5.86
C ALA A 14 3.39 -10.34 4.85
N VAL A 15 3.05 -10.63 3.58
CA VAL A 15 3.93 -10.57 2.39
C VAL A 15 3.28 -9.63 1.38
N MET A 16 4.06 -8.71 0.79
CA MET A 16 3.61 -7.82 -0.27
C MET A 16 3.91 -8.42 -1.65
N LEU A 17 2.91 -8.47 -2.50
CA LEU A 17 2.99 -8.98 -3.87
C LEU A 17 2.59 -7.88 -4.87
N LEU A 18 3.56 -7.36 -5.63
CA LEU A 18 3.35 -6.32 -6.64
C LEU A 18 3.49 -6.95 -8.03
N ILE A 19 2.34 -7.14 -8.71
CA ILE A 19 2.25 -7.96 -9.92
C ILE A 19 1.94 -7.09 -11.12
N ASP A 20 2.81 -7.12 -12.13
CA ASP A 20 2.59 -6.49 -13.43
C ASP A 20 2.32 -4.97 -13.39
N HIS A 21 2.93 -4.26 -12.46
CA HIS A 21 2.93 -2.80 -12.48
C HIS A 21 3.87 -2.29 -13.58
N GLN A 22 3.48 -2.56 -14.84
CA GLN A 22 4.29 -2.36 -16.03
C GLN A 22 3.89 -1.10 -16.79
N SER A 23 4.87 -0.41 -17.35
CA SER A 23 4.70 0.87 -18.03
C SER A 23 3.73 0.82 -19.22
N GLY A 24 3.72 -0.27 -19.97
CA GLY A 24 2.79 -0.47 -21.08
C GLY A 24 1.37 -0.79 -20.63
N LEU A 25 1.21 -1.66 -19.62
CA LEU A 25 -0.12 -2.01 -19.08
C LEU A 25 -0.81 -0.80 -18.44
N PHE A 26 -0.05 0.07 -17.79
CA PHE A 26 -0.57 1.29 -17.19
C PHE A 26 -1.32 2.16 -18.19
N GLN A 27 -0.84 2.23 -19.44
CA GLN A 27 -1.48 3.04 -20.48
C GLN A 27 -2.87 2.55 -20.89
N LEU A 28 -3.23 1.32 -20.53
CA LEU A 28 -4.53 0.71 -20.83
C LEU A 28 -5.53 0.85 -19.68
N VAL A 29 -5.12 1.36 -18.52
CA VAL A 29 -6.00 1.60 -17.38
C VAL A 29 -6.97 2.73 -17.68
N ARG A 30 -8.26 2.55 -17.32
CA ARG A 30 -9.36 3.50 -17.60
C ARG A 30 -10.33 3.68 -16.42
N ASP A 31 -10.13 3.00 -15.32
CA ASP A 31 -10.98 3.11 -14.13
C ASP A 31 -10.41 4.06 -13.06
N MET A 32 -9.18 4.54 -13.26
CA MET A 32 -8.54 5.55 -12.41
C MET A 32 -7.49 6.34 -13.21
N GLU A 33 -7.07 7.46 -12.64
CA GLU A 33 -5.99 8.28 -13.19
C GLU A 33 -4.65 7.54 -13.09
N LEU A 34 -3.87 7.56 -14.18
CA LEU A 34 -2.58 6.89 -14.24
C LEU A 34 -1.58 7.38 -13.19
N SER A 35 -1.58 8.69 -12.91
CA SER A 35 -0.77 9.29 -11.86
C SER A 35 -1.10 8.76 -10.47
N VAL A 36 -2.38 8.51 -10.20
CA VAL A 36 -2.86 7.93 -8.94
C VAL A 36 -2.39 6.49 -8.82
N LEU A 37 -2.60 5.64 -9.85
CA LEU A 37 -2.12 4.26 -9.85
C LEU A 37 -0.61 4.17 -9.61
N ARG A 38 0.18 5.01 -10.32
CA ARG A 38 1.63 5.04 -10.16
C ARG A 38 2.05 5.47 -8.76
N SER A 39 1.39 6.48 -8.21
CA SER A 39 1.63 6.97 -6.85
C SER A 39 1.30 5.91 -5.80
N HIS A 40 0.17 5.21 -5.94
CA HIS A 40 -0.25 4.16 -5.02
C HIS A 40 0.69 2.93 -5.09
N ALA A 41 1.11 2.50 -6.28
CA ALA A 41 2.08 1.42 -6.42
C ALA A 41 3.43 1.79 -5.75
N THR A 42 3.87 3.05 -5.89
CA THR A 42 5.06 3.57 -5.22
C THR A 42 4.89 3.57 -3.69
N ALA A 43 3.71 3.98 -3.20
CA ALA A 43 3.41 3.94 -1.75
C ALA A 43 3.44 2.53 -1.18
N LEU A 44 2.94 1.52 -1.92
CA LEU A 44 3.03 0.12 -1.50
C LEU A 44 4.48 -0.34 -1.35
N ALA A 45 5.37 0.04 -2.28
CA ALA A 45 6.80 -0.25 -2.18
C ALA A 45 7.43 0.43 -0.96
N LYS A 46 7.16 1.73 -0.74
CA LYS A 46 7.66 2.49 0.42
C LYS A 46 7.19 1.90 1.74
N VAL A 47 5.89 1.64 1.88
CA VAL A 47 5.34 1.16 3.14
C VAL A 47 5.78 -0.27 3.46
N SER A 48 5.91 -1.14 2.46
CA SER A 48 6.42 -2.50 2.69
C SER A 48 7.89 -2.49 3.13
N TYR A 49 8.71 -1.58 2.60
CA TYR A 49 10.08 -1.38 3.06
C TYR A 49 10.14 -0.84 4.49
N LEU A 50 9.36 0.22 4.79
CA LEU A 50 9.27 0.81 6.12
C LEU A 50 8.82 -0.22 7.18
N ALA A 51 7.79 -1.00 6.86
CA ALA A 51 7.23 -2.02 7.74
C ALA A 51 8.02 -3.35 7.74
N LYS A 52 9.12 -3.45 6.98
CA LYS A 52 9.94 -4.66 6.83
C LYS A 52 9.15 -5.89 6.38
N ILE A 53 8.20 -5.67 5.47
CA ILE A 53 7.37 -6.73 4.89
C ILE A 53 8.11 -7.30 3.68
N PRO A 54 8.41 -8.61 3.62
CA PRO A 54 8.96 -9.25 2.44
C PRO A 54 8.14 -8.90 1.20
N THR A 55 8.80 -8.40 0.17
CA THR A 55 8.13 -7.90 -1.04
C THR A 55 8.63 -8.65 -2.25
N PHE A 56 7.71 -9.22 -3.01
CA PHE A 56 8.01 -9.89 -4.28
C PHE A 56 7.34 -9.14 -5.44
N THR A 57 8.07 -9.03 -6.54
CA THR A 57 7.60 -8.40 -7.77
C THR A 57 7.73 -9.35 -8.94
N THR A 58 6.86 -9.23 -9.93
CA THR A 58 6.94 -9.99 -11.19
C THR A 58 6.35 -9.19 -12.34
N ALA A 59 6.77 -9.50 -13.56
CA ALA A 59 6.28 -8.87 -14.79
C ALA A 59 5.88 -9.93 -15.81
N SER A 60 4.83 -9.65 -16.58
CA SER A 60 4.36 -10.48 -17.68
C SER A 60 4.96 -9.97 -18.98
N VAL A 61 5.84 -10.76 -19.60
CA VAL A 61 6.49 -10.47 -20.90
C VAL A 61 7.08 -9.04 -20.92
N PRO A 62 8.05 -8.71 -20.05
CA PRO A 62 8.54 -7.34 -19.89
C PRO A 62 9.26 -6.78 -21.13
N ASP A 63 9.77 -7.66 -21.99
CA ASP A 63 10.44 -7.30 -23.26
C ASP A 63 9.45 -7.07 -24.40
N GLY A 64 8.15 -7.25 -24.15
CA GLY A 64 7.07 -7.05 -25.10
C GLY A 64 6.31 -5.74 -24.88
N PRO A 65 5.09 -5.61 -25.48
CA PRO A 65 4.26 -4.41 -25.36
C PRO A 65 3.87 -4.02 -23.93
N ASN A 66 3.86 -4.96 -22.99
CA ASN A 66 3.57 -4.69 -21.58
C ASN A 66 4.64 -3.79 -20.94
N GLY A 67 5.87 -3.82 -21.45
CA GLY A 67 7.00 -3.04 -20.95
C GLY A 67 7.54 -3.53 -19.60
N PRO A 68 8.58 -2.88 -19.08
CA PRO A 68 9.15 -3.19 -17.76
C PRO A 68 8.23 -2.71 -16.62
N LEU A 69 8.50 -3.19 -15.40
CA LEU A 69 7.95 -2.61 -14.18
C LEU A 69 8.32 -1.14 -14.07
N ILE A 70 7.46 -0.35 -13.43
CA ILE A 70 7.79 1.04 -13.09
C ILE A 70 9.00 1.05 -12.15
N PRO A 71 10.01 1.91 -12.39
CA PRO A 71 11.27 1.89 -11.64
C PRO A 71 11.09 2.22 -10.16
N GLU A 72 10.11 3.05 -9.81
CA GLU A 72 9.87 3.52 -8.45
C GLU A 72 9.67 2.39 -7.44
N ILE A 73 9.18 1.22 -7.88
CA ILE A 73 8.99 0.08 -6.98
C ILE A 73 10.32 -0.36 -6.37
N HIS A 74 11.34 -0.57 -7.20
CA HIS A 74 12.66 -1.01 -6.73
C HIS A 74 13.53 0.14 -6.21
N GLU A 75 13.30 1.37 -6.68
CA GLU A 75 13.95 2.56 -6.13
C GLU A 75 13.50 2.84 -4.69
N CYS A 76 12.23 2.61 -4.38
CA CYS A 76 11.65 2.84 -3.06
C CYS A 76 11.72 1.62 -2.14
N ASN A 77 11.89 0.43 -2.69
CA ASN A 77 12.09 -0.80 -1.93
C ASN A 77 13.24 -1.63 -2.56
N PRO A 78 14.49 -1.35 -2.20
CA PRO A 78 15.64 -2.08 -2.74
C PRO A 78 15.69 -3.55 -2.28
N ASP A 79 14.95 -3.94 -1.23
CA ASP A 79 14.84 -5.31 -0.75
C ASP A 79 13.78 -6.12 -1.50
N ALA A 80 13.00 -5.50 -2.40
CA ALA A 80 12.00 -6.19 -3.21
C ALA A 80 12.67 -7.16 -4.19
N VAL A 81 12.24 -8.41 -4.16
CA VAL A 81 12.80 -9.48 -4.98
C VAL A 81 12.00 -9.65 -6.26
N TYR A 82 12.64 -9.41 -7.40
CA TYR A 82 12.03 -9.68 -8.71
C TYR A 82 12.10 -11.16 -9.07
N ILE A 83 10.96 -11.76 -9.40
CA ILE A 83 10.84 -13.17 -9.83
C ILE A 83 10.29 -13.20 -11.26
N PRO A 84 11.12 -13.54 -12.26
CA PRO A 84 10.70 -13.57 -13.65
C PRO A 84 9.70 -14.68 -13.93
N ARG A 85 8.75 -14.41 -14.83
CA ARG A 85 7.82 -15.40 -15.40
C ARG A 85 8.16 -15.72 -16.86
N SER A 86 7.74 -16.91 -17.30
CA SER A 86 7.96 -17.40 -18.66
C SER A 86 6.62 -17.49 -19.42
N GLY A 87 5.80 -16.40 -19.36
CA GLY A 87 4.53 -16.30 -20.10
C GLY A 87 3.28 -16.71 -19.31
N GLN A 88 3.39 -17.15 -18.04
CA GLN A 88 2.23 -17.43 -17.21
C GLN A 88 1.39 -16.15 -17.00
N ILE A 89 0.09 -16.22 -17.30
CA ILE A 89 -0.86 -15.13 -17.05
C ILE A 89 -1.12 -15.01 -15.54
N ASN A 90 -1.41 -16.13 -14.90
CA ASN A 90 -1.50 -16.20 -13.46
C ASN A 90 -0.09 -16.34 -12.86
N ALA A 91 0.33 -15.39 -12.04
CA ALA A 91 1.63 -15.47 -11.37
C ALA A 91 1.75 -16.72 -10.46
N TRP A 92 0.64 -17.23 -9.95
CA TRP A 92 0.61 -18.43 -9.11
C TRP A 92 0.99 -19.71 -9.86
N ASP A 93 0.88 -19.72 -11.21
CA ASP A 93 1.31 -20.85 -12.05
C ASP A 93 2.85 -20.92 -12.23
N ASN A 94 3.59 -19.97 -11.67
CA ASN A 94 5.04 -19.99 -11.61
C ASN A 94 5.52 -20.65 -10.30
N PRO A 95 6.12 -21.85 -10.34
CA PRO A 95 6.56 -22.53 -9.13
C PRO A 95 7.58 -21.73 -8.30
N LYS A 96 8.46 -20.94 -8.95
CA LYS A 96 9.44 -20.11 -8.25
C LYS A 96 8.79 -18.96 -7.47
N TRP A 97 7.66 -18.46 -7.97
CA TRP A 97 6.86 -17.45 -7.28
C TRP A 97 6.26 -18.01 -5.99
N VAL A 98 5.59 -19.15 -6.11
CA VAL A 98 4.98 -19.83 -4.95
C VAL A 98 6.04 -20.25 -3.92
N GLU A 99 7.13 -20.84 -4.37
CA GLU A 99 8.24 -21.26 -3.49
C GLU A 99 8.84 -20.08 -2.71
N ALA A 100 9.00 -18.91 -3.34
CA ALA A 100 9.51 -17.72 -2.67
C ALA A 100 8.55 -17.21 -1.58
N ILE A 101 7.24 -17.24 -1.83
CA ILE A 101 6.23 -16.89 -0.84
C ILE A 101 6.24 -17.88 0.33
N GLU A 102 6.23 -19.17 0.05
CA GLU A 102 6.24 -20.25 1.06
C GLU A 102 7.47 -20.19 1.97
N LYS A 103 8.64 -19.84 1.43
CA LYS A 103 9.88 -19.67 2.20
C LYS A 103 9.79 -18.59 3.29
N THR A 104 8.91 -17.61 3.13
CA THR A 104 8.68 -16.60 4.17
C THR A 104 8.00 -17.16 5.42
N LYS A 105 7.29 -18.28 5.29
CA LYS A 105 6.44 -18.91 6.30
C LYS A 105 5.29 -18.02 6.80
N ARG A 106 5.02 -16.91 6.11
CA ARG A 106 3.93 -15.96 6.41
C ARG A 106 2.66 -16.41 5.71
N ARG A 107 1.51 -16.10 6.30
CA ARG A 107 0.21 -16.62 5.86
C ARG A 107 -0.75 -15.54 5.35
N THR A 108 -0.38 -14.27 5.45
CA THR A 108 -1.17 -13.14 4.98
C THR A 108 -0.53 -12.54 3.73
N LEU A 109 -1.26 -12.44 2.62
CA LEU A 109 -0.78 -11.85 1.37
C LEU A 109 -1.49 -10.52 1.10
N LEU A 110 -0.69 -9.50 0.81
CA LEU A 110 -1.12 -8.16 0.39
C LEU A 110 -0.85 -8.07 -1.11
N ILE A 111 -1.89 -8.11 -1.94
CA ILE A 111 -1.75 -8.25 -3.39
C ILE A 111 -2.23 -6.99 -4.10
N ALA A 112 -1.39 -6.42 -4.96
CA ALA A 112 -1.79 -5.44 -5.96
C ALA A 112 -1.23 -5.83 -7.33
N GLY A 113 -1.95 -5.50 -8.41
CA GLY A 113 -1.49 -5.88 -9.74
C GLY A 113 -2.34 -5.31 -10.88
N THR A 114 -1.70 -4.96 -11.97
CA THR A 114 -2.31 -4.39 -13.17
C THR A 114 -2.37 -5.46 -14.29
N PHE A 115 -3.58 -5.95 -14.63
CA PHE A 115 -4.91 -5.44 -14.29
C PHE A 115 -5.53 -6.12 -13.08
N THR A 116 -6.38 -5.37 -12.38
CA THR A 116 -7.16 -5.86 -11.25
C THR A 116 -7.85 -7.20 -11.55
N SER A 117 -8.49 -7.34 -12.72
CA SER A 117 -9.29 -8.52 -13.08
C SER A 117 -8.48 -9.75 -13.48
N ILE A 118 -7.19 -9.63 -13.73
CA ILE A 118 -6.30 -10.71 -14.18
C ILE A 118 -5.12 -10.84 -13.23
N CYS A 119 -4.18 -9.91 -13.32
CA CYS A 119 -2.87 -10.01 -12.66
C CYS A 119 -2.97 -9.94 -11.14
N MET A 120 -3.98 -9.25 -10.59
CA MET A 120 -4.29 -9.26 -9.16
C MET A 120 -5.23 -10.42 -8.80
N ALA A 121 -6.36 -10.55 -9.52
CA ALA A 121 -7.43 -11.46 -9.12
C ALA A 121 -7.06 -12.94 -9.23
N PHE A 122 -6.35 -13.37 -10.28
CA PHE A 122 -6.03 -14.78 -10.47
C PHE A 122 -5.08 -15.31 -9.39
N PRO A 123 -3.95 -14.64 -9.07
CA PRO A 123 -3.11 -15.06 -7.95
C PRO A 123 -3.84 -14.98 -6.60
N ALA A 124 -4.71 -13.99 -6.40
CA ALA A 124 -5.48 -13.86 -5.17
C ALA A 124 -6.42 -15.05 -4.94
N LEU A 125 -7.13 -15.48 -5.99
CA LEU A 125 -8.02 -16.66 -5.93
C LEU A 125 -7.24 -17.94 -5.68
N SER A 126 -6.11 -18.14 -6.37
CA SER A 126 -5.24 -19.30 -6.16
C SER A 126 -4.63 -19.32 -4.75
N ALA A 127 -4.27 -18.15 -4.21
CA ALA A 127 -3.73 -18.04 -2.87
C ALA A 127 -4.76 -18.39 -1.78
N VAL A 128 -6.02 -17.95 -1.94
CA VAL A 128 -7.12 -18.35 -1.03
C VAL A 128 -7.33 -19.85 -1.07
N GLU A 129 -7.34 -20.48 -2.25
CA GLU A 129 -7.47 -21.93 -2.40
C GLU A 129 -6.30 -22.67 -1.71
N ALA A 130 -5.08 -22.09 -1.77
CA ALA A 130 -3.92 -22.60 -1.05
C ALA A 130 -3.94 -22.30 0.47
N GLY A 131 -5.01 -21.69 0.98
CA GLY A 131 -5.25 -21.45 2.40
C GLY A 131 -4.55 -20.20 2.96
N TYR A 132 -4.15 -19.25 2.13
CA TYR A 132 -3.67 -17.95 2.56
C TYR A 132 -4.83 -17.02 2.92
N LYS A 133 -4.57 -16.10 3.86
CA LYS A 133 -5.40 -14.92 4.08
C LYS A 133 -4.96 -13.85 3.07
N VAL A 134 -5.89 -13.35 2.27
CA VAL A 134 -5.56 -12.47 1.14
C VAL A 134 -6.29 -11.14 1.25
N PHE A 135 -5.51 -10.06 1.22
CA PHE A 135 -5.98 -8.70 1.02
C PHE A 135 -5.60 -8.22 -0.37
N CYS A 136 -6.55 -7.63 -1.10
CA CYS A 136 -6.31 -7.02 -2.40
C CYS A 136 -6.45 -5.51 -2.32
N ILE A 137 -5.39 -4.79 -2.71
CA ILE A 137 -5.36 -3.33 -2.71
C ILE A 137 -5.87 -2.84 -4.05
N ILE A 138 -7.16 -2.48 -4.09
CA ILE A 138 -7.90 -2.26 -5.33
C ILE A 138 -7.45 -0.98 -6.04
N ASP A 139 -7.26 0.10 -5.30
CA ASP A 139 -6.85 1.41 -5.81
C ASP A 139 -5.34 1.52 -6.13
N ALA A 140 -4.59 0.43 -5.94
CA ALA A 140 -3.22 0.27 -6.42
C ALA A 140 -3.10 -0.80 -7.54
N SER A 141 -4.22 -1.21 -8.15
CA SER A 141 -4.26 -2.30 -9.15
C SER A 141 -4.62 -1.82 -10.56
N GLY A 142 -5.67 -1.02 -10.73
CA GLY A 142 -6.09 -0.47 -12.02
C GLY A 142 -6.66 -1.49 -13.02
N ASN A 143 -7.63 -1.05 -13.82
CA ASN A 143 -8.31 -1.89 -14.80
C ASN A 143 -8.71 -1.08 -16.05
N TRP A 144 -9.13 -1.76 -17.11
CA TRP A 144 -9.61 -1.11 -18.36
C TRP A 144 -11.03 -0.51 -18.27
N SER A 145 -11.79 -0.80 -17.23
CA SER A 145 -13.08 -0.16 -16.97
C SER A 145 -13.51 -0.34 -15.52
N LYS A 146 -14.31 0.60 -15.03
CA LYS A 146 -14.92 0.49 -13.70
C LYS A 146 -15.80 -0.74 -13.56
N MET A 147 -16.56 -1.11 -14.61
CA MET A 147 -17.38 -2.32 -14.61
C MET A 147 -16.54 -3.57 -14.38
N ALA A 148 -15.38 -3.68 -15.04
CA ALA A 148 -14.46 -4.81 -14.84
C ALA A 148 -13.94 -4.88 -13.40
N THR A 149 -13.66 -3.74 -12.78
CA THR A 149 -13.26 -3.65 -11.39
C THR A 149 -14.38 -4.08 -10.44
N ASP A 150 -15.61 -3.56 -10.65
CA ASP A 150 -16.76 -3.90 -9.81
C ASP A 150 -17.07 -5.41 -9.85
N LEU A 151 -17.06 -6.02 -11.06
CA LEU A 151 -17.24 -7.46 -11.23
C LEU A 151 -16.13 -8.27 -10.56
N THR A 152 -14.89 -7.78 -10.65
CA THR A 152 -13.73 -8.44 -10.04
C THR A 152 -13.82 -8.41 -8.52
N VAL A 153 -14.14 -7.24 -7.93
CA VAL A 153 -14.30 -7.10 -6.48
C VAL A 153 -15.40 -8.02 -5.96
N ALA A 154 -16.56 -8.08 -6.66
CA ALA A 154 -17.62 -9.01 -6.29
C ALA A 154 -17.16 -10.47 -6.32
N ARG A 155 -16.45 -10.88 -7.39
CA ARG A 155 -15.93 -12.24 -7.58
C ARG A 155 -14.93 -12.64 -6.49
N ILE A 156 -13.93 -11.82 -6.23
CA ILE A 156 -12.87 -12.15 -5.25
C ILE A 156 -13.42 -12.13 -3.82
N SER A 157 -14.37 -11.23 -3.50
CA SER A 157 -15.02 -11.18 -2.19
C SER A 157 -15.81 -12.45 -1.90
N GLN A 158 -16.51 -13.00 -2.89
CA GLN A 158 -17.23 -14.28 -2.76
C GLN A 158 -16.27 -15.45 -2.48
N ALA A 159 -15.03 -15.38 -2.98
CA ALA A 159 -14.01 -16.39 -2.74
C ALA A 159 -13.29 -16.23 -1.37
N GLY A 160 -13.60 -15.17 -0.61
CA GLY A 160 -12.99 -14.93 0.70
C GLY A 160 -11.78 -14.00 0.70
N VAL A 161 -11.47 -13.38 -0.44
CA VAL A 161 -10.48 -12.29 -0.51
C VAL A 161 -11.06 -11.02 0.12
N ILE A 162 -10.24 -10.28 0.85
CA ILE A 162 -10.62 -9.03 1.51
C ILE A 162 -10.14 -7.85 0.63
N PRO A 163 -11.04 -7.17 -0.12
CA PRO A 163 -10.65 -5.97 -0.84
C PRO A 163 -10.50 -4.79 0.12
N ILE A 164 -9.43 -4.02 -0.04
CA ILE A 164 -9.16 -2.80 0.72
C ILE A 164 -8.61 -1.70 -0.20
N ASP A 165 -8.56 -0.48 0.29
CA ASP A 165 -7.82 0.63 -0.31
C ASP A 165 -6.47 0.83 0.39
N ILE A 166 -5.59 1.60 -0.25
CA ILE A 166 -4.24 1.83 0.28
C ILE A 166 -4.25 2.63 1.59
N ASN A 167 -5.22 3.50 1.79
CA ASN A 167 -5.29 4.30 3.02
C ASN A 167 -5.67 3.41 4.23
N ALA A 168 -6.58 2.46 4.03
CA ALA A 168 -6.89 1.42 5.03
C ALA A 168 -5.65 0.56 5.32
N LEU A 169 -4.93 0.11 4.29
CA LEU A 169 -3.68 -0.63 4.45
C LEU A 169 -2.67 0.15 5.31
N LEU A 170 -2.41 1.42 4.98
CA LEU A 170 -1.47 2.26 5.72
C LEU A 170 -1.89 2.41 7.19
N GLY A 171 -3.18 2.61 7.44
CA GLY A 171 -3.74 2.69 8.80
C GLY A 171 -3.56 1.41 9.60
N GLU A 172 -3.81 0.25 8.97
CA GLU A 172 -3.64 -1.06 9.62
C GLU A 172 -2.16 -1.37 9.90
N LEU A 173 -1.25 -1.08 8.96
CA LEU A 173 0.19 -1.29 9.16
C LEU A 173 0.78 -0.33 10.19
N MET A 174 0.33 0.92 10.23
CA MET A 174 0.75 1.89 11.24
C MET A 174 0.23 1.51 12.63
N GLY A 175 -1.03 1.12 12.75
CA GLY A 175 -1.69 0.63 13.97
C GLY A 175 -1.88 1.66 15.08
N THR A 176 -0.96 2.59 15.28
CA THR A 176 -1.05 3.63 16.33
C THR A 176 -0.16 4.82 16.00
N TRP A 177 -0.63 6.02 16.35
CA TRP A 177 0.18 7.25 16.27
C TRP A 177 1.28 7.33 17.35
N ASN A 178 1.25 6.46 18.35
CA ASN A 178 2.23 6.45 19.46
C ASN A 178 3.51 5.65 19.14
N ARG A 179 3.70 5.23 17.88
CA ARG A 179 4.91 4.55 17.44
C ARG A 179 6.00 5.55 17.00
N PRO A 180 7.29 5.22 17.14
CA PRO A 180 8.38 6.15 16.82
C PRO A 180 8.42 6.59 15.36
N ASP A 181 8.00 5.73 14.42
CA ASP A 181 8.00 5.92 12.97
C ASP A 181 6.62 6.33 12.41
N ALA A 182 5.69 6.79 13.25
CA ALA A 182 4.35 7.22 12.82
C ALA A 182 4.41 8.33 11.74
N MET A 183 5.37 9.25 11.86
CA MET A 183 5.54 10.34 10.89
C MET A 183 6.05 9.86 9.52
N ASP A 184 6.77 8.73 9.47
CA ASP A 184 7.19 8.14 8.20
C ASP A 184 5.98 7.57 7.45
N PHE A 185 5.04 6.90 8.16
CA PHE A 185 3.76 6.47 7.60
C PHE A 185 2.91 7.65 7.13
N ALA A 186 2.81 8.71 7.95
CA ALA A 186 2.09 9.92 7.60
C ALA A 186 2.69 10.59 6.35
N SER A 187 4.00 10.61 6.20
CA SER A 187 4.70 11.15 5.05
C SER A 187 4.33 10.39 3.77
N ILE A 188 4.32 9.06 3.81
CA ILE A 188 3.87 8.23 2.66
C ILE A 188 2.42 8.55 2.31
N THR A 189 1.54 8.67 3.31
CA THR A 189 0.12 9.02 3.10
C THR A 189 -0.03 10.39 2.42
N ILE A 190 0.68 11.41 2.91
CA ILE A 190 0.63 12.78 2.38
C ILE A 190 1.22 12.85 0.96
N GLU A 191 2.30 12.14 0.72
CA GLU A 191 3.01 12.23 -0.56
C GLU A 191 2.28 11.48 -1.68
N HIS A 192 1.71 10.32 -1.36
CA HIS A 192 1.26 9.37 -2.38
C HIS A 192 -0.24 9.09 -2.41
N VAL A 193 -0.96 9.26 -1.29
CA VAL A 193 -2.36 8.81 -1.18
C VAL A 193 -3.33 9.96 -0.98
N THR A 194 -3.07 10.81 0.00
CA THR A 194 -3.97 11.91 0.36
C THR A 194 -3.18 13.22 0.49
N PRO A 195 -2.76 13.85 -0.62
CA PRO A 195 -1.98 15.10 -0.56
C PRO A 195 -2.69 16.24 0.19
N ALA A 196 -4.02 16.25 0.23
CA ALA A 196 -4.81 17.21 1.00
C ALA A 196 -4.53 17.15 2.51
N TYR A 197 -4.04 16.02 3.03
CA TYR A 197 -3.69 15.86 4.44
C TYR A 197 -2.52 16.79 4.85
N ARG A 198 -1.68 17.19 3.91
CA ARG A 198 -0.64 18.21 4.14
C ARG A 198 -1.24 19.51 4.68
N THR A 199 -2.34 19.97 4.08
CA THR A 199 -3.03 21.20 4.54
C THR A 199 -3.58 21.05 5.96
N VAL A 200 -4.03 19.86 6.33
CA VAL A 200 -4.48 19.58 7.70
C VAL A 200 -3.31 19.71 8.68
N MET A 201 -2.15 19.13 8.36
CA MET A 201 -0.94 19.24 9.19
C MET A 201 -0.46 20.68 9.32
N GLU A 202 -0.37 21.41 8.21
CA GLU A 202 0.04 22.83 8.22
C GLU A 202 -0.89 23.70 9.07
N ASN A 203 -2.21 23.49 8.98
CA ASN A 203 -3.19 24.22 9.77
C ASN A 203 -3.07 23.85 11.27
N TYR A 204 -2.84 22.59 11.58
CA TYR A 204 -2.58 22.16 12.96
C TYR A 204 -1.34 22.84 13.54
N ASP A 205 -0.21 22.83 12.82
CA ASP A 205 1.04 23.44 13.24
C ASP A 205 0.90 24.96 13.47
N LYS A 206 0.18 25.63 12.55
CA LYS A 206 -0.14 27.06 12.72
C LYS A 206 -0.99 27.30 13.98
N ALA A 207 -2.02 26.48 14.21
CA ALA A 207 -2.85 26.60 15.40
C ALA A 207 -2.06 26.38 16.69
N GLN A 208 -1.16 25.39 16.70
CA GLN A 208 -0.27 25.15 17.86
C GLN A 208 0.69 26.31 18.10
N SER A 209 1.29 26.88 17.06
CA SER A 209 2.17 28.03 17.19
C SER A 209 1.46 29.25 17.78
N VAL A 210 0.24 29.55 17.33
CA VAL A 210 -0.58 30.65 17.88
C VAL A 210 -0.93 30.40 19.36
N GLN A 211 -1.31 29.16 19.71
CA GLN A 211 -1.60 28.82 21.12
C GLN A 211 -0.36 28.97 22.01
N LYS A 212 0.82 28.59 21.52
CA LYS A 212 2.08 28.71 22.26
C LYS A 212 2.42 30.16 22.53
N VAL A 213 2.38 31.01 21.49
CA VAL A 213 2.61 32.45 21.63
C VAL A 213 1.59 33.10 22.58
N GLY A 214 0.31 32.74 22.47
CA GLY A 214 -0.72 33.25 23.38
C GLY A 214 -0.52 32.84 24.83
N ARG A 215 0.03 31.65 25.10
CA ARG A 215 0.42 31.23 26.48
C ARG A 215 1.61 31.97 27.00
N GLU A 216 2.66 32.14 26.21
CA GLU A 216 3.85 32.92 26.58
C GLU A 216 3.49 34.37 26.93
N THR A 217 2.72 35.05 26.07
CA THR A 217 2.25 36.41 26.33
C THR A 217 1.40 36.50 27.61
N LYS A 218 0.61 35.49 27.94
CA LYS A 218 -0.18 35.47 29.18
C LYS A 218 0.67 35.25 30.41
N LEU A 219 1.72 34.40 30.33
CA LEU A 219 2.69 34.17 31.39
C LEU A 219 3.51 35.42 31.67
N ASP A 220 4.03 36.09 30.65
CA ASP A 220 4.79 37.35 30.77
C ASP A 220 3.99 38.43 31.48
N LYS A 221 2.68 38.57 31.16
CA LYS A 221 1.77 39.50 31.83
C LYS A 221 1.53 39.15 33.29
N LEU A 222 1.45 37.85 33.63
CA LEU A 222 1.28 37.42 35.02
C LEU A 222 2.54 37.64 35.85
N GLU A 223 3.71 37.39 35.27
CA GLU A 223 5.01 37.64 35.94
C GLU A 223 5.23 39.14 36.17
N ALA A 224 4.95 39.97 35.17
CA ALA A 224 5.02 41.41 35.27
C ALA A 224 4.03 41.99 36.33
N ALA A 225 2.87 41.39 36.49
CA ALA A 225 1.92 41.76 37.53
C ALA A 225 2.40 41.36 38.94
N ARG A 226 3.03 40.18 39.08
CA ARG A 226 3.61 39.71 40.35
C ARG A 226 4.83 40.55 40.79
N ALA A 227 5.63 41.06 39.85
CA ALA A 227 6.79 41.89 40.15
C ALA A 227 6.43 43.31 40.61
N LYS A 228 5.16 43.70 40.41
CA LYS A 228 4.64 45.03 40.83
C LYS A 228 3.81 44.98 42.12
N ALA A 229 3.58 43.82 42.68
CA ALA A 229 2.89 43.61 43.94
C ALA A 229 3.87 43.30 45.07
#